data_6915474fc1283dde32dbf24e47fcde97
#
_entry.id   6915474fc1283dde32dbf24e47fcde97
#
_cell.length_a   1.000
_cell.length_b   1.000
_cell.length_c   1.000
_cell.angle_alpha   90.00
_cell.angle_beta   90.00
_cell.angle_gamma   90.00
#
_symmetry.space_group_name_H-M   'P 1'
#
loop_
_entity.id
_entity.type
_entity.pdbx_description
1 polymer ?
#
loop_
_entity_poly.entity_id
_entity_poly.type
_entity_poly.pdbx_seq_one_letter_code
_entity_poly.pdbx_strand_id
1 'polypeptide(L)'
;MLTNLGSLHAIAACRGDGLRPELARLLRGGANAFPTPGETKMSREQENKALVGRWFEGFWGNPWNPQIIDELAAPDMLLQYSLHAPRRGRRDVRSFMLDFRAAFPDLKFWGAADLIAEGDYVVGRWEGGGIHTGPAFSDFLVGSLPPASGRKMHFTGTTVLRVENRMIAEEVGLDDGVTALTQLGILKAA
;
A
#
# COMPACT_ATOMS: atom_id res chain seq x y z
N MET A 1 7.27 -22.34 -38.46
CA MET A 1 6.32 -22.52 -37.33
C MET A 1 5.09 -21.63 -37.48
N LEU A 2 4.29 -21.86 -38.53
CA LEU A 2 3.08 -21.06 -38.85
C LEU A 2 1.78 -21.87 -38.76
N THR A 3 1.82 -23.06 -38.15
CA THR A 3 0.72 -24.02 -38.14
C THR A 3 -0.28 -23.90 -37.00
N ASN A 4 -0.05 -23.00 -36.01
CA ASN A 4 -0.91 -22.93 -34.82
C ASN A 4 -2.00 -21.86 -34.85
N LEU A 5 -1.89 -20.83 -35.69
CA LEU A 5 -2.88 -19.74 -35.75
C LEU A 5 -4.17 -20.16 -36.48
N GLY A 6 -4.03 -21.03 -37.47
CA GLY A 6 -5.19 -21.61 -38.17
C GLY A 6 -6.06 -22.49 -37.29
N SER A 7 -5.45 -23.25 -36.38
CA SER A 7 -6.16 -24.10 -35.41
C SER A 7 -6.96 -23.30 -34.37
N LEU A 8 -6.41 -22.20 -33.89
CA LEU A 8 -7.08 -21.31 -32.93
C LEU A 8 -8.28 -20.60 -33.57
N HIS A 9 -8.15 -20.18 -34.83
CA HIS A 9 -9.27 -19.60 -35.59
C HIS A 9 -10.41 -20.57 -35.82
N ALA A 10 -10.08 -21.83 -36.16
CA ALA A 10 -11.09 -22.90 -36.35
C ALA A 10 -11.83 -23.19 -35.03
N ILE A 11 -11.13 -23.21 -33.89
CA ILE A 11 -11.73 -23.44 -32.58
C ILE A 11 -12.66 -22.28 -32.19
N ALA A 12 -12.24 -21.02 -32.42
CA ALA A 12 -13.07 -19.85 -32.15
C ALA A 12 -14.32 -19.79 -33.02
N ALA A 13 -14.20 -20.16 -34.30
CA ALA A 13 -15.32 -20.21 -35.21
C ALA A 13 -16.37 -21.30 -34.81
N CYS A 14 -15.91 -22.44 -34.29
CA CYS A 14 -16.79 -23.52 -33.82
C CYS A 14 -17.56 -23.15 -32.52
N ARG A 15 -17.07 -22.15 -31.76
CA ARG A 15 -17.71 -21.67 -30.53
C ARG A 15 -18.59 -20.43 -30.74
N GLY A 16 -18.70 -19.93 -31.96
CA GLY A 16 -19.39 -18.65 -32.21
C GLY A 16 -18.62 -17.41 -31.79
N ASP A 17 -17.38 -17.53 -31.31
CA ASP A 17 -16.51 -16.46 -30.83
C ASP A 17 -15.61 -15.95 -31.97
N GLY A 18 -16.15 -15.65 -33.14
CA GLY A 18 -15.36 -15.19 -34.30
C GLY A 18 -14.30 -14.16 -33.95
N LEU A 19 -13.13 -14.17 -34.64
CA LEU A 19 -12.10 -13.14 -34.47
C LEU A 19 -12.72 -11.77 -34.63
N ARG A 20 -12.52 -10.92 -33.61
CA ARG A 20 -12.94 -9.51 -33.69
C ARG A 20 -12.39 -8.87 -34.94
N PRO A 21 -13.13 -7.97 -35.61
CA PRO A 21 -12.73 -7.37 -36.89
C PRO A 21 -11.31 -6.77 -36.84
N GLU A 22 -10.89 -6.27 -35.69
CA GLU A 22 -9.56 -5.69 -35.46
C GLU A 22 -8.46 -6.76 -35.55
N LEU A 23 -8.68 -7.94 -34.98
CA LEU A 23 -7.73 -9.05 -35.05
C LEU A 23 -7.65 -9.64 -36.48
N ALA A 24 -8.78 -9.70 -37.18
CA ALA A 24 -8.83 -10.10 -38.57
C ALA A 24 -8.11 -9.13 -39.52
N ARG A 25 -8.10 -7.81 -39.21
CA ARG A 25 -7.31 -6.81 -39.93
C ARG A 25 -5.80 -7.00 -39.69
N LEU A 26 -5.37 -7.26 -38.46
CA LEU A 26 -3.96 -7.51 -38.11
C LEU A 26 -3.40 -8.73 -38.81
N LEU A 27 -4.22 -9.80 -38.97
CA LEU A 27 -3.82 -11.02 -39.65
C LEU A 27 -3.76 -10.89 -41.20
N ARG A 28 -4.46 -9.92 -41.78
CA ARG A 28 -4.46 -9.61 -43.23
C ARG A 28 -3.45 -8.57 -43.67
N GLY A 29 -2.92 -7.76 -42.76
CA GLY A 29 -1.82 -6.84 -43.02
C GLY A 29 -0.50 -7.57 -42.96
N GLY A 30 0.21 -7.62 -44.08
CA GLY A 30 1.45 -8.39 -44.25
C GLY A 30 2.50 -8.17 -43.16
N ALA A 31 3.51 -8.98 -43.15
CA ALA A 31 4.55 -9.30 -42.14
C ALA A 31 5.33 -8.14 -41.48
N ASN A 32 4.89 -6.89 -41.56
CA ASN A 32 5.58 -5.73 -41.03
C ASN A 32 4.79 -4.91 -39.98
N ALA A 33 3.72 -5.46 -39.39
CA ALA A 33 2.85 -4.73 -38.44
C ALA A 33 2.75 -5.37 -37.04
N PHE A 34 3.77 -6.11 -36.60
CA PHE A 34 3.92 -6.29 -35.15
C PHE A 34 4.65 -5.06 -34.62
N PRO A 35 4.02 -4.24 -33.79
CA PRO A 35 4.79 -3.24 -33.05
C PRO A 35 5.86 -4.01 -32.30
N THR A 36 7.11 -3.65 -32.52
CA THR A 36 8.21 -3.99 -31.60
C THR A 36 7.68 -3.76 -30.19
N PRO A 37 7.99 -4.62 -29.20
CA PRO A 37 7.68 -4.32 -27.81
C PRO A 37 8.43 -3.03 -27.47
N GLY A 38 7.84 -1.89 -27.79
CA GLY A 38 8.27 -0.60 -27.28
C GLY A 38 8.04 -0.70 -25.78
N GLU A 39 9.00 -0.26 -25.00
CA GLU A 39 8.88 -0.08 -23.56
C GLU A 39 7.55 0.58 -23.29
N THR A 40 6.59 -0.17 -22.78
CA THR A 40 5.29 0.36 -22.40
C THR A 40 5.58 1.27 -21.20
N LYS A 41 5.71 2.57 -21.45
CA LYS A 41 5.90 3.56 -20.40
C LYS A 41 4.80 3.34 -19.36
N MET A 42 5.17 3.06 -18.13
CA MET A 42 4.21 2.89 -17.04
C MET A 42 3.33 4.13 -16.95
N SER A 43 2.04 3.96 -16.70
CA SER A 43 1.16 5.08 -16.43
C SER A 43 1.54 5.72 -15.10
N ARG A 44 1.14 6.98 -14.91
CA ARG A 44 1.33 7.70 -13.64
C ARG A 44 0.75 6.92 -12.46
N GLU A 45 -0.42 6.34 -12.62
CA GLU A 45 -1.08 5.52 -11.60
C GLU A 45 -0.28 4.25 -11.28
N GLN A 46 0.32 3.63 -12.27
CA GLN A 46 1.20 2.47 -12.07
C GLN A 46 2.49 2.86 -11.33
N GLU A 47 3.09 3.99 -11.70
CA GLU A 47 4.27 4.52 -10.98
C GLU A 47 3.93 4.86 -9.54
N ASN A 48 2.78 5.54 -9.30
CA ASN A 48 2.33 5.90 -7.96
C ASN A 48 2.02 4.66 -7.10
N LYS A 49 1.37 3.63 -7.67
CA LYS A 49 1.13 2.35 -6.96
C LYS A 49 2.45 1.66 -6.60
N ALA A 50 3.42 1.63 -7.50
CA ALA A 50 4.73 1.04 -7.21
C ALA A 50 5.47 1.79 -6.10
N LEU A 51 5.41 3.13 -6.10
CA LEU A 51 5.99 3.98 -5.06
C LEU A 51 5.33 3.71 -3.71
N VAL A 52 4.00 3.69 -3.65
CA VAL A 52 3.25 3.44 -2.41
C VAL A 52 3.45 2.00 -1.94
N GLY A 53 3.55 1.01 -2.82
CA GLY A 53 3.90 -0.36 -2.45
C GLY A 53 5.24 -0.44 -1.73
N ARG A 54 6.30 0.19 -2.26
CA ARG A 54 7.61 0.30 -1.60
C ARG A 54 7.52 1.00 -0.23
N TRP A 55 6.71 2.04 -0.12
CA TRP A 55 6.47 2.73 1.14
C TRP A 55 5.83 1.79 2.17
N PHE A 56 4.75 1.09 1.82
CA PHE A 56 4.12 0.14 2.73
C PHE A 56 5.09 -0.95 3.20
N GLU A 57 5.87 -1.52 2.30
CA GLU A 57 6.85 -2.56 2.64
C GLU A 57 7.96 -2.03 3.56
N GLY A 58 8.49 -0.84 3.29
CA GLY A 58 9.62 -0.29 4.04
C GLY A 58 9.22 0.40 5.33
N PHE A 59 8.12 1.16 5.32
CA PHE A 59 7.69 1.97 6.47
C PHE A 59 6.83 1.17 7.45
N TRP A 60 5.79 0.48 6.94
CA TRP A 60 4.85 -0.29 7.76
C TRP A 60 5.22 -1.77 7.91
N GLY A 61 6.08 -2.31 7.02
CA GLY A 61 6.51 -3.70 7.01
C GLY A 61 7.47 -4.06 8.15
N ASN A 62 7.82 -5.33 8.23
CA ASN A 62 8.86 -5.86 9.12
C ASN A 62 9.75 -6.83 8.33
N PRO A 63 11.09 -6.60 8.23
CA PRO A 63 11.86 -5.57 8.96
C PRO A 63 11.56 -4.15 8.50
N TRP A 64 11.66 -3.19 9.41
CA TRP A 64 11.51 -1.76 9.11
C TRP A 64 12.75 -1.22 8.40
N ASN A 65 12.51 -0.41 7.37
CA ASN A 65 13.56 0.33 6.67
C ASN A 65 13.42 1.84 6.94
N PRO A 66 14.16 2.43 7.90
CA PRO A 66 14.05 3.86 8.21
C PRO A 66 14.50 4.78 7.07
N GLN A 67 15.34 4.31 6.13
CA GLN A 67 15.80 5.09 4.99
C GLN A 67 14.66 5.40 3.99
N ILE A 68 13.60 4.58 4.00
CA ILE A 68 12.44 4.79 3.12
C ILE A 68 11.80 6.17 3.30
N ILE A 69 11.92 6.75 4.51
CA ILE A 69 11.41 8.10 4.81
C ILE A 69 12.16 9.15 4.00
N ASP A 70 13.50 9.04 3.93
CA ASP A 70 14.31 10.00 3.16
C ASP A 70 14.13 9.82 1.66
N GLU A 71 13.89 8.58 1.22
CA GLU A 71 13.73 8.24 -0.19
C GLU A 71 12.37 8.67 -0.74
N LEU A 72 11.29 8.42 0.00
CA LEU A 72 9.93 8.50 -0.55
C LEU A 72 9.02 9.53 0.11
N ALA A 73 9.29 9.97 1.34
CA ALA A 73 8.47 11.01 1.97
C ALA A 73 8.87 12.41 1.48
N ALA A 74 7.91 13.28 1.21
CA ALA A 74 8.16 14.70 1.02
C ALA A 74 8.76 15.33 2.29
N PRO A 75 9.57 16.40 2.19
CA PRO A 75 10.19 17.02 3.35
C PRO A 75 9.20 17.44 4.46
N ASP A 76 8.01 17.86 4.05
CA ASP A 76 6.90 18.33 4.89
C ASP A 76 5.71 17.36 4.93
N MET A 77 5.94 16.08 4.61
CA MET A 77 4.93 15.03 4.59
C MET A 77 3.99 15.09 5.81
N LEU A 78 2.69 14.95 5.57
CA LEU A 78 1.69 14.71 6.60
C LEU A 78 1.45 13.21 6.76
N LEU A 79 1.59 12.72 7.99
CA LEU A 79 1.14 11.37 8.41
C LEU A 79 0.02 11.56 9.44
N GLN A 80 -1.17 11.07 9.14
CA GLN A 80 -2.33 11.19 10.01
C GLN A 80 -3.14 9.91 10.06
N TYR A 81 -3.33 9.38 11.28
CA TYR A 81 -4.17 8.25 11.59
C TYR A 81 -5.04 8.56 12.80
N SER A 82 -6.16 7.84 12.97
CA SER A 82 -7.14 8.15 14.02
C SER A 82 -6.65 7.87 15.44
N LEU A 83 -5.66 6.99 15.60
CA LEU A 83 -5.14 6.63 16.93
C LEU A 83 -4.11 7.62 17.50
N HIS A 84 -3.49 8.44 16.67
CA HIS A 84 -2.34 9.27 17.03
C HIS A 84 -2.52 10.71 16.61
N ALA A 85 -1.80 11.63 17.25
CA ALA A 85 -1.70 13.01 16.78
C ALA A 85 -1.02 13.06 15.39
N PRO A 86 -1.46 13.95 14.49
CA PRO A 86 -0.83 14.09 13.17
C PRO A 86 0.66 14.41 13.29
N ARG A 87 1.48 13.84 12.40
CA ARG A 87 2.92 14.10 12.29
C ARG A 87 3.21 14.87 11.02
N ARG A 88 4.10 15.85 11.10
CA ARG A 88 4.46 16.65 9.94
C ARG A 88 5.97 16.74 9.77
N GLY A 89 6.40 16.40 8.54
CA GLY A 89 7.79 16.38 8.14
C GLY A 89 8.54 15.10 8.54
N ARG A 90 9.59 14.80 7.78
CA ARG A 90 10.36 13.54 7.90
C ARG A 90 10.87 13.28 9.31
N ARG A 91 11.31 14.32 10.02
CA ARG A 91 11.85 14.17 11.38
C ARG A 91 10.79 13.71 12.36
N ASP A 92 9.62 14.34 12.35
CA ASP A 92 8.52 14.02 13.25
C ASP A 92 7.95 12.61 12.96
N VAL A 93 7.76 12.30 11.67
CA VAL A 93 7.34 10.96 11.20
C VAL A 93 8.32 9.87 11.65
N ARG A 94 9.62 10.15 11.54
CA ARG A 94 10.67 9.20 11.98
C ARG A 94 10.66 9.01 13.50
N SER A 95 10.54 10.07 14.27
CA SER A 95 10.48 10.00 15.73
C SER A 95 9.29 9.17 16.20
N PHE A 96 8.11 9.45 15.66
CA PHE A 96 6.91 8.66 15.92
C PHE A 96 7.14 7.16 15.65
N MET A 97 7.68 6.82 14.48
CA MET A 97 7.87 5.42 14.12
C MET A 97 8.94 4.73 14.98
N LEU A 98 9.99 5.44 15.40
CA LEU A 98 10.97 4.90 16.34
C LEU A 98 10.33 4.54 17.69
N ASP A 99 9.52 5.43 18.24
CA ASP A 99 8.84 5.21 19.51
C ASP A 99 7.79 4.10 19.41
N PHE A 100 7.02 4.08 18.32
CA PHE A 100 6.01 3.05 18.10
C PHE A 100 6.63 1.65 17.95
N ARG A 101 7.73 1.54 17.20
CA ARG A 101 8.43 0.27 17.03
C ARG A 101 9.25 -0.14 18.26
N ALA A 102 9.71 0.80 19.07
CA ALA A 102 10.30 0.47 20.36
C ALA A 102 9.26 -0.17 21.30
N ALA A 103 8.03 0.36 21.29
CA ALA A 103 6.93 -0.19 22.09
C ALA A 103 6.42 -1.53 21.54
N PHE A 104 6.34 -1.67 20.20
CA PHE A 104 5.89 -2.86 19.49
C PHE A 104 6.98 -3.38 18.55
N PRO A 105 7.98 -4.15 19.03
CA PRO A 105 9.13 -4.56 18.21
C PRO A 105 8.78 -5.44 17.00
N ASP A 106 7.67 -6.16 17.08
CA ASP A 106 7.14 -7.02 16.03
C ASP A 106 6.11 -6.33 15.11
N LEU A 107 5.96 -4.99 15.25
CA LEU A 107 4.98 -4.21 14.48
C LEU A 107 5.08 -4.49 12.99
N LYS A 108 3.95 -4.88 12.40
CA LYS A 108 3.84 -5.16 10.98
C LYS A 108 2.42 -4.90 10.49
N PHE A 109 2.33 -4.12 9.42
CA PHE A 109 1.11 -3.98 8.62
C PHE A 109 1.40 -4.39 7.18
N TRP A 110 0.37 -4.89 6.49
CA TRP A 110 0.47 -5.33 5.10
C TRP A 110 -0.80 -5.00 4.33
N GLY A 111 -0.71 -4.91 3.00
CA GLY A 111 -1.86 -4.69 2.14
C GLY A 111 -2.82 -5.88 2.16
N ALA A 112 -4.09 -5.61 2.40
CA ALA A 112 -5.19 -6.59 2.38
C ALA A 112 -5.84 -6.72 1.00
N ALA A 113 -5.52 -5.83 0.05
CA ALA A 113 -6.00 -5.82 -1.33
C ALA A 113 -5.04 -5.04 -2.22
N ASP A 114 -5.22 -5.16 -3.54
CA ASP A 114 -4.48 -4.38 -4.51
C ASP A 114 -4.73 -2.88 -4.34
N LEU A 115 -3.68 -2.08 -4.58
CA LEU A 115 -3.76 -0.62 -4.53
C LEU A 115 -4.63 -0.09 -5.69
N ILE A 116 -5.45 0.91 -5.38
CA ILE A 116 -6.26 1.65 -6.34
C ILE A 116 -5.61 3.02 -6.52
N ALA A 117 -5.42 3.48 -7.76
CA ALA A 117 -4.84 4.79 -8.02
C ALA A 117 -5.64 5.55 -9.08
N GLU A 118 -5.79 6.86 -8.85
CA GLU A 118 -6.35 7.83 -9.79
C GLU A 118 -5.59 9.16 -9.65
N GLY A 119 -4.99 9.62 -10.73
CA GLY A 119 -4.17 10.84 -10.73
C GLY A 119 -3.03 10.77 -9.71
N ASP A 120 -3.05 11.70 -8.76
CA ASP A 120 -2.05 11.80 -7.68
C ASP A 120 -2.36 10.94 -6.46
N TYR A 121 -3.53 10.34 -6.40
CA TYR A 121 -3.99 9.63 -5.23
C TYR A 121 -3.87 8.12 -5.36
N VAL A 122 -3.46 7.48 -4.26
CA VAL A 122 -3.42 6.02 -4.13
C VAL A 122 -4.17 5.64 -2.86
N VAL A 123 -5.04 4.64 -2.98
CA VAL A 123 -5.80 4.10 -1.86
C VAL A 123 -5.35 2.67 -1.60
N GLY A 124 -5.07 2.37 -0.33
CA GLY A 124 -4.70 1.04 0.12
C GLY A 124 -5.56 0.57 1.30
N ARG A 125 -6.05 -0.67 1.24
CA ARG A 125 -6.60 -1.37 2.39
C ARG A 125 -5.49 -2.19 3.03
N TRP A 126 -5.46 -2.21 4.36
CA TRP A 126 -4.41 -2.88 5.10
C TRP A 126 -4.94 -3.52 6.38
N GLU A 127 -4.15 -4.41 6.92
CA GLU A 127 -4.34 -5.02 8.22
C GLU A 127 -2.98 -5.25 8.89
N GLY A 128 -2.97 -5.42 10.20
CA GLY A 128 -1.76 -5.71 10.94
C GLY A 128 -1.83 -5.30 12.40
N GLY A 129 -0.68 -5.26 13.04
CA GLY A 129 -0.55 -4.93 14.45
C GLY A 129 0.77 -5.38 15.05
N GLY A 130 0.77 -5.68 16.34
CA GLY A 130 1.95 -6.14 17.09
C GLY A 130 1.64 -6.42 18.55
N ILE A 131 2.66 -6.88 19.27
CA ILE A 131 2.61 -7.16 20.72
C ILE A 131 3.42 -6.11 21.45
N HIS A 132 2.81 -5.46 22.44
CA HIS A 132 3.47 -4.47 23.28
C HIS A 132 4.40 -5.13 24.29
N THR A 133 5.66 -5.28 23.91
CA THR A 133 6.71 -5.87 24.77
C THR A 133 7.81 -4.88 25.14
N GLY A 134 7.77 -3.67 24.59
CA GLY A 134 8.77 -2.63 24.79
C GLY A 134 8.42 -1.64 25.90
N PRO A 135 9.00 -0.43 25.84
CA PRO A 135 8.76 0.65 26.81
C PRO A 135 7.29 1.06 26.92
N ALA A 136 6.97 1.84 27.98
CA ALA A 136 5.67 2.49 28.10
C ALA A 136 5.35 3.31 26.84
N PHE A 137 4.09 3.27 26.41
CA PHE A 137 3.65 3.99 25.22
C PHE A 137 2.47 4.88 25.53
N SER A 138 2.62 6.16 25.31
CA SER A 138 1.64 7.22 25.66
C SER A 138 1.21 8.09 24.48
N ASP A 139 1.54 7.68 23.25
CA ASP A 139 1.24 8.47 22.04
C ASP A 139 -0.18 8.24 21.48
N PHE A 140 -0.98 7.39 22.12
CA PHE A 140 -2.40 7.29 21.77
C PHE A 140 -3.16 8.55 22.19
N LEU A 141 -4.15 8.97 21.41
CA LEU A 141 -5.03 10.10 21.77
C LEU A 141 -5.85 9.82 23.04
N VAL A 142 -6.03 8.55 23.39
CA VAL A 142 -6.76 8.09 24.57
C VAL A 142 -5.96 7.04 25.31
N GLY A 143 -5.55 7.33 26.54
CA GLY A 143 -4.88 6.40 27.41
C GLY A 143 -3.42 6.11 27.07
N SER A 144 -2.83 5.17 27.79
CA SER A 144 -1.44 4.77 27.63
C SER A 144 -1.23 3.31 28.04
N LEU A 145 -0.10 2.73 27.66
CA LEU A 145 0.31 1.39 28.06
C LEU A 145 1.50 1.46 29.02
N PRO A 146 1.46 0.72 30.16
CA PRO A 146 2.63 0.54 31.01
C PRO A 146 3.70 -0.29 30.27
N PRO A 147 4.99 -0.25 30.68
CA PRO A 147 6.03 -1.03 30.03
C PRO A 147 5.66 -2.52 29.93
N ALA A 148 5.98 -3.13 28.79
CA ALA A 148 5.86 -4.57 28.56
C ALA A 148 4.49 -5.14 28.96
N SER A 149 3.39 -4.49 28.56
CA SER A 149 2.04 -4.93 28.95
C SER A 149 1.66 -6.32 28.41
N GLY A 150 2.38 -6.85 27.42
CA GLY A 150 2.10 -8.12 26.75
C GLY A 150 0.81 -8.09 25.90
N ARG A 151 0.14 -6.94 25.80
CA ARG A 151 -1.09 -6.80 25.04
C ARG A 151 -0.81 -6.86 23.55
N LYS A 152 -1.68 -7.53 22.81
CA LYS A 152 -1.60 -7.65 21.35
C LYS A 152 -2.72 -6.84 20.73
N MET A 153 -2.39 -6.14 19.63
CA MET A 153 -3.38 -5.56 18.76
C MET A 153 -3.27 -6.17 17.36
N HIS A 154 -4.41 -6.33 16.69
CA HIS A 154 -4.55 -6.62 15.26
C HIS A 154 -5.82 -5.96 14.76
N PHE A 155 -5.71 -5.07 13.80
CA PHE A 155 -6.83 -4.28 13.29
C PHE A 155 -6.62 -3.93 11.82
N THR A 156 -7.61 -3.32 11.22
CA THR A 156 -7.64 -3.01 9.79
C THR A 156 -7.83 -1.52 9.56
N GLY A 157 -7.52 -1.09 8.36
CA GLY A 157 -7.79 0.28 7.95
C GLY A 157 -7.74 0.49 6.44
N THR A 158 -8.01 1.72 6.07
CA THR A 158 -7.89 2.21 4.71
C THR A 158 -7.15 3.54 4.74
N THR A 159 -6.18 3.69 3.85
CA THR A 159 -5.34 4.87 3.76
C THR A 159 -5.44 5.48 2.37
N VAL A 160 -5.52 6.80 2.32
CA VAL A 160 -5.38 7.60 1.11
C VAL A 160 -4.03 8.29 1.16
N LEU A 161 -3.20 8.05 0.13
CA LEU A 161 -1.90 8.71 -0.02
C LEU A 161 -1.97 9.67 -1.21
N ARG A 162 -1.37 10.85 -1.05
CA ARG A 162 -1.15 11.80 -2.14
C ARG A 162 0.32 11.80 -2.52
N VAL A 163 0.58 11.54 -3.80
CA VAL A 163 1.93 11.53 -4.39
C VAL A 163 2.14 12.83 -5.16
N GLU A 164 3.20 13.54 -4.83
CA GLU A 164 3.61 14.78 -5.48
C GLU A 164 5.11 14.75 -5.74
N ASN A 165 5.54 15.11 -6.95
CA ASN A 165 6.96 15.09 -7.34
C ASN A 165 7.66 13.75 -7.04
N ARG A 166 6.96 12.61 -7.23
CA ARG A 166 7.43 11.26 -6.94
C ARG A 166 7.77 11.02 -5.47
N MET A 167 7.14 11.75 -4.56
CA MET A 167 7.23 11.59 -3.12
C MET A 167 5.84 11.55 -2.50
N ILE A 168 5.71 10.91 -1.34
CA ILE A 168 4.48 10.90 -0.57
C ILE A 168 4.38 12.23 0.18
N ALA A 169 3.43 13.06 -0.22
CA ALA A 169 3.14 14.34 0.41
C ALA A 169 2.18 14.19 1.60
N GLU A 170 1.26 13.24 1.50
CA GLU A 170 0.27 12.97 2.54
C GLU A 170 -0.03 11.48 2.63
N GLU A 171 -0.21 11.00 3.85
CA GLU A 171 -0.77 9.70 4.18
C GLU A 171 -1.83 9.90 5.26
N VAL A 172 -3.09 9.77 4.88
CA VAL A 172 -4.24 9.95 5.78
C VAL A 172 -5.04 8.66 5.82
N GLY A 173 -5.12 8.04 6.99
CA GLY A 173 -5.79 6.78 7.20
C GLY A 173 -6.94 6.86 8.20
N LEU A 174 -7.96 6.07 7.91
CA LEU A 174 -9.00 5.69 8.86
C LEU A 174 -8.79 4.23 9.23
N ASP A 175 -8.68 3.98 10.51
CA ASP A 175 -8.44 2.67 11.07
C ASP A 175 -9.55 2.25 12.06
N ASP A 176 -9.64 0.96 12.33
CA ASP A 176 -10.47 0.41 13.39
C ASP A 176 -9.79 0.58 14.76
N GLY A 177 -9.63 1.84 15.16
CA GLY A 177 -8.99 2.22 16.40
C GLY A 177 -9.71 1.70 17.64
N VAL A 178 -11.03 1.54 17.59
CA VAL A 178 -11.80 0.98 18.70
C VAL A 178 -11.37 -0.46 18.96
N THR A 179 -11.26 -1.27 17.93
CA THR A 179 -10.74 -2.65 18.06
C THR A 179 -9.33 -2.65 18.63
N ALA A 180 -8.41 -1.86 18.08
CA ALA A 180 -7.03 -1.77 18.57
C ALA A 180 -6.96 -1.39 20.06
N LEU A 181 -7.62 -0.30 20.46
CA LEU A 181 -7.61 0.21 21.84
C LEU A 181 -8.30 -0.76 22.83
N THR A 182 -9.33 -1.47 22.39
CA THR A 182 -10.00 -2.50 23.21
C THR A 182 -9.10 -3.71 23.43
N GLN A 183 -8.43 -4.19 22.38
CA GLN A 183 -7.47 -5.31 22.49
C GLN A 183 -6.27 -4.93 23.39
N LEU A 184 -5.83 -3.69 23.33
CA LEU A 184 -4.78 -3.16 24.20
C LEU A 184 -5.27 -2.89 25.64
N GLY A 185 -6.58 -3.03 25.91
CA GLY A 185 -7.19 -2.80 27.22
C GLY A 185 -7.19 -1.33 27.66
N ILE A 186 -7.03 -0.40 26.72
CA ILE A 186 -7.15 1.04 26.96
C ILE A 186 -8.62 1.44 26.98
N LEU A 187 -9.42 0.90 26.04
CA LEU A 187 -10.87 0.97 26.09
C LEU A 187 -11.44 -0.30 26.72
N LYS A 188 -12.48 -0.13 27.51
CA LYS A 188 -13.26 -1.25 28.09
C LYS A 188 -14.59 -1.33 27.31
N ALA A 189 -14.97 -2.54 26.92
CA ALA A 189 -16.35 -2.79 26.52
C ALA A 189 -17.28 -2.47 27.70
N ALA A 190 -18.37 -1.78 27.43
CA ALA A 190 -19.38 -1.44 28.43
C ALA A 190 -20.12 -2.70 28.90
#